data_5429b362da434299075764d06a242e66
#
_entry.id   5429b362da434299075764d06a242e66
#
_cell.length_a   1.000
_cell.length_b   1.000
_cell.length_c   1.000
_cell.angle_alpha   90.00
_cell.angle_beta   90.00
_cell.angle_gamma   90.00
#
_symmetry.space_group_name_H-M   'P 1'
#
loop_
_entity.id
_entity.type
_entity.pdbx_description
1 polymer ?
#
loop_
_entity_poly.entity_id
_entity_poly.type
_entity_poly.pdbx_seq_one_letter_code
_entity_poly.pdbx_strand_id
1 'polypeptide(L)'
;MTKGSGKMTLARALKEKERISRRLARARELFMSVNCVRAGEPREVDAKEAYEAMQSIQRRHVAMKKAIAVANAGVSPILAEMLVVKAELAFYTNLGRCKEVEFVDKWVEDEDGEKEHRREKVVYDSFINEKKRREIMEKLTERIDDLQDEVDEFNATHFVELTDE
;
A
#
# COMPACT_ATOMS: atom_id res chain seq x y z
N MET A 1 32.96 -15.56 21.20
CA MET A 1 31.64 -15.06 21.63
C MET A 1 30.69 -15.25 20.45
N THR A 2 29.92 -16.29 20.49
CA THR A 2 28.89 -16.61 19.47
C THR A 2 27.79 -15.52 19.51
N LYS A 3 27.80 -14.61 18.54
CA LYS A 3 26.67 -13.69 18.31
C LYS A 3 25.47 -14.55 17.92
N GLY A 4 24.52 -14.67 18.82
CA GLY A 4 23.33 -15.46 18.60
C GLY A 4 22.54 -14.98 17.38
N SER A 5 22.24 -15.90 16.50
CA SER A 5 21.21 -15.77 15.47
C SER A 5 19.95 -15.17 16.13
N GLY A 6 19.66 -13.92 15.82
CA GLY A 6 18.57 -13.20 16.49
C GLY A 6 17.22 -13.56 15.88
N LYS A 7 16.47 -14.43 16.55
CA LYS A 7 15.08 -14.74 16.19
C LYS A 7 14.18 -13.59 16.61
N MET A 8 13.41 -13.01 15.69
CA MET A 8 12.44 -11.94 15.98
C MET A 8 11.14 -12.17 15.23
N THR A 9 10.02 -11.63 15.74
CA THR A 9 8.73 -11.69 15.03
C THR A 9 8.79 -10.93 13.72
N LEU A 10 8.01 -11.36 12.75
CA LEU A 10 7.93 -10.71 11.43
C LEU A 10 7.53 -9.24 11.56
N ALA A 11 6.58 -8.92 12.45
CA ALA A 11 6.19 -7.54 12.74
C ALA A 11 7.37 -6.69 13.24
N ARG A 12 8.22 -7.24 14.10
CA ARG A 12 9.43 -6.56 14.58
C ARG A 12 10.47 -6.41 13.47
N ALA A 13 10.63 -7.43 12.62
CA ALA A 13 11.55 -7.40 11.48
C ALA A 13 11.14 -6.32 10.46
N LEU A 14 9.85 -6.17 10.19
CA LEU A 14 9.33 -5.11 9.31
C LEU A 14 9.65 -3.71 9.83
N LYS A 15 9.44 -3.46 11.14
CA LYS A 15 9.81 -2.19 11.78
C LYS A 15 11.32 -1.93 11.74
N GLU A 16 12.13 -2.97 12.00
CA GLU A 16 13.60 -2.84 11.95
C GLU A 16 14.10 -2.61 10.51
N LYS A 17 13.53 -3.26 9.52
CA LYS A 17 13.81 -2.99 8.09
C LYS A 17 13.61 -1.51 7.75
N GLU A 18 12.53 -0.91 8.22
CA GLU A 18 12.26 0.51 7.98
C GLU A 18 13.28 1.42 8.68
N ARG A 19 13.68 1.08 9.93
CA ARG A 19 14.75 1.81 10.65
C ARG A 19 16.08 1.73 9.91
N ILE A 20 16.45 0.54 9.42
CA ILE A 20 17.67 0.34 8.63
C ILE A 20 17.60 1.15 7.34
N SER A 21 16.45 1.15 6.65
CA SER A 21 16.25 1.93 5.41
C SER A 21 16.47 3.43 5.63
N ARG A 22 15.90 3.98 6.70
CA ARG A 22 16.13 5.40 7.07
C ARG A 22 17.60 5.70 7.42
N ARG A 23 18.27 4.78 8.13
CA ARG A 23 19.71 4.92 8.43
C ARG A 23 20.56 4.86 7.16
N LEU A 24 20.21 3.97 6.21
CA LEU A 24 20.90 3.87 4.92
C LEU A 24 20.76 5.15 4.11
N ALA A 25 19.58 5.76 4.09
CA ALA A 25 19.37 7.03 3.40
C ALA A 25 20.29 8.13 3.95
N ARG A 26 20.33 8.29 5.28
CA ARG A 26 21.23 9.26 5.93
C ARG A 26 22.72 8.97 5.68
N ALA A 27 23.12 7.70 5.71
CA ALA A 27 24.51 7.32 5.42
C ALA A 27 24.89 7.61 3.96
N ARG A 28 23.96 7.47 3.01
CA ARG A 28 24.16 7.84 1.61
C ARG A 28 24.29 9.36 1.44
N GLU A 29 23.45 10.14 2.09
CA GLU A 29 23.52 11.61 2.10
C GLU A 29 24.87 12.08 2.64
N LEU A 30 25.30 11.54 3.79
CA LEU A 30 26.61 11.85 4.37
C LEU A 30 27.74 11.48 3.41
N PHE A 31 27.73 10.28 2.83
CA PHE A 31 28.76 9.89 1.90
C PHE A 31 28.78 10.80 0.65
N MET A 32 27.62 11.14 0.10
CA MET A 32 27.55 12.08 -1.03
C MET A 32 28.14 13.45 -0.71
N SER A 33 27.93 13.95 0.52
CA SER A 33 28.46 15.27 0.94
C SER A 33 29.99 15.29 1.08
N VAL A 34 30.60 14.14 1.42
CA VAL A 34 32.06 14.07 1.68
C VAL A 34 32.86 13.38 0.57
N ASN A 35 32.17 12.73 -0.40
CA ASN A 35 32.83 11.98 -1.46
C ASN A 35 33.68 12.89 -2.38
N CYS A 36 33.16 14.05 -2.74
CA CYS A 36 33.83 14.99 -3.63
C CYS A 36 33.89 16.37 -2.98
N VAL A 37 35.08 16.77 -2.57
CA VAL A 37 35.37 18.11 -2.03
C VAL A 37 36.49 18.74 -2.86
N ARG A 38 36.58 20.06 -2.84
CA ARG A 38 37.64 20.77 -3.56
C ARG A 38 39.02 20.37 -2.98
N ALA A 39 39.99 20.21 -3.86
CA ALA A 39 41.34 19.85 -3.43
C ALA A 39 41.90 20.90 -2.44
N GLY A 40 42.37 20.42 -1.28
CA GLY A 40 42.88 21.28 -0.20
C GLY A 40 41.84 21.75 0.83
N GLU A 41 40.56 21.50 0.61
CA GLU A 41 39.52 21.75 1.60
C GLU A 41 39.46 20.60 2.64
N PRO A 42 39.30 20.94 3.94
CA PRO A 42 39.15 19.93 4.97
C PRO A 42 37.80 19.19 4.81
N ARG A 43 37.79 17.89 5.03
CA ARG A 43 36.57 17.09 5.13
C ARG A 43 36.13 17.03 6.61
N GLU A 44 34.85 17.20 6.86
CA GLU A 44 34.28 17.03 8.20
C GLU A 44 34.33 15.56 8.66
N VAL A 45 34.20 14.62 7.73
CA VAL A 45 34.22 13.17 7.96
C VAL A 45 35.10 12.53 6.89
N ASP A 46 35.86 11.50 7.26
CA ASP A 46 36.65 10.75 6.30
C ASP A 46 35.72 10.01 5.31
N ALA A 47 35.95 10.22 4.02
CA ALA A 47 35.10 9.67 2.97
C ALA A 47 35.14 8.13 2.92
N LYS A 48 36.30 7.51 3.27
CA LYS A 48 36.43 6.06 3.31
C LYS A 48 35.63 5.49 4.48
N GLU A 49 35.70 6.10 5.67
CA GLU A 49 34.89 5.66 6.82
C GLU A 49 33.40 5.82 6.55
N ALA A 50 32.96 6.93 5.95
CA ALA A 50 31.57 7.14 5.55
C ALA A 50 31.09 6.09 4.54
N TYR A 51 31.94 5.73 3.57
CA TYR A 51 31.65 4.70 2.59
C TYR A 51 31.53 3.31 3.24
N GLU A 52 32.48 2.92 4.09
CA GLU A 52 32.48 1.62 4.78
C GLU A 52 31.24 1.48 5.70
N ALA A 53 30.89 2.53 6.42
CA ALA A 53 29.68 2.59 7.24
C ALA A 53 28.41 2.44 6.41
N MET A 54 28.32 3.15 5.29
CA MET A 54 27.19 3.02 4.34
C MET A 54 27.09 1.58 3.80
N GLN A 55 28.21 0.99 3.38
CA GLN A 55 28.23 -0.39 2.85
C GLN A 55 27.81 -1.42 3.92
N SER A 56 28.24 -1.24 5.17
CA SER A 56 27.84 -2.11 6.28
C SER A 56 26.33 -2.07 6.50
N ILE A 57 25.71 -0.87 6.52
CA ILE A 57 24.27 -0.70 6.66
C ILE A 57 23.54 -1.31 5.45
N GLN A 58 24.08 -1.16 4.24
CA GLN A 58 23.49 -1.71 3.02
C GLN A 58 23.48 -3.25 3.05
N ARG A 59 24.56 -3.91 3.44
CA ARG A 59 24.58 -5.37 3.62
C ARG A 59 23.51 -5.83 4.61
N ARG A 60 23.44 -5.20 5.76
CA ARG A 60 22.39 -5.48 6.76
C ARG A 60 20.98 -5.28 6.23
N HIS A 61 20.74 -4.24 5.42
CA HIS A 61 19.44 -4.00 4.78
C HIS A 61 19.06 -5.12 3.81
N VAL A 62 20.02 -5.61 3.01
CA VAL A 62 19.81 -6.73 2.09
C VAL A 62 19.50 -8.02 2.84
N ALA A 63 20.28 -8.35 3.87
CA ALA A 63 20.06 -9.54 4.70
C ALA A 63 18.65 -9.52 5.34
N MET A 64 18.24 -8.38 5.91
CA MET A 64 16.90 -8.21 6.49
C MET A 64 15.80 -8.40 5.45
N LYS A 65 15.94 -7.85 4.23
CA LYS A 65 14.96 -8.02 3.15
C LYS A 65 14.85 -9.47 2.71
N LYS A 66 15.97 -10.18 2.57
CA LYS A 66 15.97 -11.61 2.21
C LYS A 66 15.23 -12.44 3.27
N ALA A 67 15.56 -12.24 4.55
CA ALA A 67 14.94 -12.97 5.65
C ALA A 67 13.42 -12.73 5.75
N ILE A 68 12.98 -11.47 5.58
CA ILE A 68 11.57 -11.12 5.53
C ILE A 68 10.86 -11.76 4.32
N ALA A 69 11.50 -11.78 3.15
CA ALA A 69 10.91 -12.39 1.95
C ALA A 69 10.67 -13.91 2.14
N VAL A 70 11.59 -14.60 2.80
CA VAL A 70 11.42 -16.02 3.14
C VAL A 70 10.27 -16.21 4.13
N ALA A 71 10.22 -15.39 5.18
CA ALA A 71 9.16 -15.49 6.19
C ALA A 71 7.77 -15.16 5.63
N ASN A 72 7.68 -14.24 4.67
CA ASN A 72 6.41 -13.82 4.03
C ASN A 72 5.81 -14.86 3.07
N ALA A 73 6.51 -15.92 2.75
CA ALA A 73 6.01 -16.93 1.80
C ALA A 73 4.63 -17.49 2.22
N GLY A 74 4.40 -17.66 3.52
CA GLY A 74 3.14 -18.17 4.06
C GLY A 74 1.97 -17.19 4.01
N VAL A 75 2.22 -15.87 4.00
CA VAL A 75 1.17 -14.85 3.98
C VAL A 75 0.83 -14.37 2.55
N SER A 76 1.64 -14.72 1.56
CA SER A 76 1.46 -14.31 0.17
C SER A 76 0.06 -14.60 -0.41
N PRO A 77 -0.57 -15.76 -0.15
CA PRO A 77 -1.93 -16.03 -0.64
C PRO A 77 -2.96 -15.06 -0.05
N ILE A 78 -2.87 -14.75 1.24
CA ILE A 78 -3.78 -13.82 1.94
C ILE A 78 -3.65 -12.42 1.34
N LEU A 79 -2.41 -11.96 1.11
CA LEU A 79 -2.14 -10.66 0.48
C LEU A 79 -2.66 -10.60 -0.96
N ALA A 80 -2.57 -11.69 -1.72
CA ALA A 80 -3.09 -11.77 -3.07
C ALA A 80 -4.62 -11.70 -3.08
N GLU A 81 -5.30 -12.43 -2.18
CA GLU A 81 -6.76 -12.34 -2.02
C GLU A 81 -7.18 -10.93 -1.63
N MET A 82 -6.51 -10.32 -0.64
CA MET A 82 -6.81 -8.95 -0.19
C MET A 82 -6.70 -7.94 -1.35
N LEU A 83 -5.72 -8.11 -2.24
CA LEU A 83 -5.56 -7.25 -3.42
C LEU A 83 -6.77 -7.35 -4.37
N VAL A 84 -7.25 -8.56 -4.60
CA VAL A 84 -8.42 -8.82 -5.46
C VAL A 84 -9.68 -8.22 -4.83
N VAL A 85 -9.93 -8.46 -3.54
CA VAL A 85 -11.11 -7.93 -2.82
C VAL A 85 -11.08 -6.39 -2.79
N LYS A 86 -9.92 -5.76 -2.59
CA LYS A 86 -9.78 -4.29 -2.67
C LYS A 86 -10.07 -3.75 -4.07
N ALA A 87 -9.65 -4.45 -5.11
CA ALA A 87 -9.95 -4.06 -6.50
C ALA A 87 -11.46 -4.18 -6.80
N GLU A 88 -12.10 -5.22 -6.27
CA GLU A 88 -13.55 -5.41 -6.38
C GLU A 88 -14.32 -4.31 -5.64
N LEU A 89 -13.93 -3.97 -4.41
CA LEU A 89 -14.51 -2.87 -3.65
C LEU A 89 -14.36 -1.54 -4.42
N ALA A 90 -13.20 -1.28 -5.01
CA ALA A 90 -12.97 -0.09 -5.83
C ALA A 90 -13.88 -0.06 -7.06
N PHE A 91 -14.12 -1.21 -7.71
CA PHE A 91 -15.08 -1.31 -8.81
C PHE A 91 -16.50 -0.89 -8.37
N TYR A 92 -17.03 -1.45 -7.27
CA TYR A 92 -18.36 -1.08 -6.79
C TYR A 92 -18.43 0.34 -6.24
N THR A 93 -17.33 0.88 -5.72
CA THR A 93 -17.24 2.29 -5.29
C THR A 93 -17.39 3.23 -6.50
N ASN A 94 -16.77 2.88 -7.63
CA ASN A 94 -16.80 3.67 -8.87
C ASN A 94 -18.01 3.34 -9.76
N LEU A 95 -18.76 2.28 -9.45
CA LEU A 95 -19.99 1.97 -10.16
C LEU A 95 -20.99 3.12 -9.97
N GLY A 96 -21.36 3.78 -11.07
CA GLY A 96 -22.24 4.94 -11.05
C GLY A 96 -23.54 4.69 -10.28
N ARG A 97 -23.95 5.67 -9.50
CA ARG A 97 -25.25 5.60 -8.82
C ARG A 97 -26.35 5.64 -9.89
N CYS A 98 -27.06 4.53 -10.06
CA CYS A 98 -28.25 4.51 -10.88
C CYS A 98 -29.39 5.17 -10.09
N LYS A 99 -29.88 6.32 -10.55
CA LYS A 99 -31.09 6.90 -10.01
C LYS A 99 -32.26 6.07 -10.50
N GLU A 100 -33.08 5.56 -9.61
CA GLU A 100 -34.29 4.81 -10.00
C GLU A 100 -35.26 5.70 -10.76
N VAL A 101 -35.30 6.96 -10.40
CA VAL A 101 -36.15 7.98 -11.03
C VAL A 101 -35.36 9.27 -11.19
N GLU A 102 -35.41 9.82 -12.37
CA GLU A 102 -34.89 11.15 -12.68
C GLU A 102 -35.97 12.00 -13.34
N PHE A 103 -36.02 13.28 -12.98
CA PHE A 103 -36.88 14.23 -13.66
C PHE A 103 -36.03 15.09 -14.58
N VAL A 104 -36.26 14.94 -15.87
CA VAL A 104 -35.51 15.68 -16.90
C VAL A 104 -36.42 16.77 -17.47
N ASP A 105 -35.95 17.99 -17.43
CA ASP A 105 -36.63 19.12 -18.03
C ASP A 105 -36.34 19.13 -19.53
N LYS A 106 -37.40 19.07 -20.35
CA LYS A 106 -37.33 19.12 -21.81
C LYS A 106 -38.16 20.27 -22.36
N TRP A 107 -37.63 20.94 -23.37
CA TRP A 107 -38.39 21.81 -24.22
C TRP A 107 -39.04 20.99 -25.34
N VAL A 108 -40.35 20.98 -25.37
CA VAL A 108 -41.15 20.29 -26.41
C VAL A 108 -41.85 21.37 -27.23
N GLU A 109 -41.73 21.27 -28.54
CA GLU A 109 -42.44 22.13 -29.46
C GLU A 109 -43.88 21.57 -29.61
N ASP A 110 -44.90 22.40 -29.37
CA ASP A 110 -46.30 22.02 -29.56
C ASP A 110 -46.72 22.10 -31.05
N GLU A 111 -47.98 21.73 -31.33
CA GLU A 111 -48.51 21.75 -32.70
C GLU A 111 -48.55 23.14 -33.33
N ASP A 112 -48.51 24.20 -32.50
CA ASP A 112 -48.55 25.61 -32.94
C ASP A 112 -47.10 26.21 -33.01
N GLY A 113 -46.06 25.39 -32.76
CA GLY A 113 -44.65 25.81 -32.81
C GLY A 113 -44.15 26.56 -31.58
N GLU A 114 -44.95 26.63 -30.51
CA GLU A 114 -44.54 27.21 -29.24
C GLU A 114 -43.73 26.18 -28.41
N LYS A 115 -42.65 26.66 -27.72
CA LYS A 115 -41.83 25.84 -26.89
C LYS A 115 -42.36 25.79 -25.47
N GLU A 116 -42.92 24.66 -25.09
CA GLU A 116 -43.38 24.41 -23.72
C GLU A 116 -42.33 23.66 -22.93
N HIS A 117 -42.12 24.06 -21.67
CA HIS A 117 -41.25 23.41 -20.74
C HIS A 117 -41.99 22.24 -20.06
N ARG A 118 -41.58 21.02 -20.38
CA ARG A 118 -42.18 19.84 -19.76
C ARG A 118 -41.17 19.10 -18.91
N ARG A 119 -41.59 18.66 -17.73
CA ARG A 119 -40.84 17.82 -16.82
C ARG A 119 -41.24 16.38 -17.04
N GLU A 120 -40.33 15.61 -17.63
CA GLU A 120 -40.51 14.18 -17.91
C GLU A 120 -39.88 13.33 -16.78
N LYS A 121 -40.63 12.34 -16.30
CA LYS A 121 -40.16 11.36 -15.36
C LYS A 121 -39.49 10.22 -16.13
N VAL A 122 -38.18 10.07 -16.00
CA VAL A 122 -37.40 8.97 -16.54
C VAL A 122 -37.19 7.94 -15.44
N VAL A 123 -37.58 6.70 -15.70
CA VAL A 123 -37.40 5.58 -14.79
C VAL A 123 -36.26 4.73 -15.34
N TYR A 124 -35.27 4.45 -14.49
CA TYR A 124 -34.14 3.59 -14.83
C TYR A 124 -34.32 2.23 -14.17
N ASP A 125 -34.10 1.17 -14.93
CA ASP A 125 -33.98 -0.18 -14.41
C ASP A 125 -32.50 -0.50 -14.22
N SER A 126 -32.10 -0.93 -13.02
CA SER A 126 -30.74 -1.30 -12.71
C SER A 126 -30.67 -2.68 -12.09
N PHE A 127 -29.84 -3.55 -12.65
CA PHE A 127 -29.58 -4.88 -12.08
C PHE A 127 -28.94 -4.80 -10.69
N ILE A 128 -28.03 -3.83 -10.50
CA ILE A 128 -27.44 -3.51 -9.19
C ILE A 128 -27.92 -2.12 -8.78
N ASN A 129 -28.97 -2.08 -7.98
CA ASN A 129 -29.46 -0.84 -7.38
C ASN A 129 -28.57 -0.40 -6.21
N GLU A 130 -28.81 0.81 -5.70
CA GLU A 130 -27.98 1.41 -4.63
C GLU A 130 -28.00 0.57 -3.35
N LYS A 131 -29.12 -0.07 -2.99
CA LYS A 131 -29.20 -0.94 -1.82
C LYS A 131 -28.30 -2.16 -1.97
N LYS A 132 -28.43 -2.88 -3.10
CA LYS A 132 -27.61 -4.06 -3.39
C LYS A 132 -26.13 -3.72 -3.49
N ARG A 133 -25.80 -2.55 -4.07
CA ARG A 133 -24.42 -2.05 -4.12
C ARG A 133 -23.83 -1.84 -2.74
N ARG A 134 -24.57 -1.22 -1.82
CA ARG A 134 -24.11 -1.03 -0.42
C ARG A 134 -23.90 -2.35 0.31
N GLU A 135 -24.84 -3.28 0.19
CA GLU A 135 -24.72 -4.61 0.81
C GLU A 135 -23.47 -5.37 0.31
N ILE A 136 -23.13 -5.25 -0.98
CA ILE A 136 -21.90 -5.83 -1.55
C ILE A 136 -20.67 -5.14 -0.96
N MET A 137 -20.66 -3.81 -0.93
CA MET A 137 -19.53 -3.04 -0.43
C MET A 137 -19.27 -3.31 1.07
N GLU A 138 -20.32 -3.44 1.89
CA GLU A 138 -20.22 -3.81 3.31
C GLU A 138 -19.53 -5.17 3.46
N LYS A 139 -19.99 -6.20 2.74
CA LYS A 139 -19.38 -7.54 2.77
C LYS A 139 -17.92 -7.56 2.31
N LEU A 140 -17.59 -6.78 1.28
CA LEU A 140 -16.21 -6.66 0.82
C LEU A 140 -15.32 -5.96 1.85
N THR A 141 -15.86 -4.95 2.54
CA THR A 141 -15.14 -4.25 3.62
C THR A 141 -14.89 -5.20 4.79
N GLU A 142 -15.91 -5.92 5.26
CA GLU A 142 -15.77 -6.94 6.31
C GLU A 142 -14.71 -7.99 5.91
N ARG A 143 -14.73 -8.47 4.65
CA ARG A 143 -13.72 -9.43 4.19
C ARG A 143 -12.31 -8.86 4.18
N ILE A 144 -12.13 -7.56 3.86
CA ILE A 144 -10.83 -6.89 3.93
C ILE A 144 -10.34 -6.82 5.37
N ASP A 145 -11.22 -6.53 6.32
CA ASP A 145 -10.89 -6.44 7.74
C ASP A 145 -10.47 -7.82 8.27
N ASP A 146 -11.23 -8.90 7.95
CA ASP A 146 -10.86 -10.28 8.28
C ASP A 146 -9.47 -10.66 7.74
N LEU A 147 -9.21 -10.37 6.46
CA LEU A 147 -7.90 -10.64 5.84
C LEU A 147 -6.77 -9.81 6.48
N GLN A 148 -7.06 -8.60 6.93
CA GLN A 148 -6.08 -7.79 7.64
C GLN A 148 -5.75 -8.40 9.01
N ASP A 149 -6.74 -8.88 9.73
CA ASP A 149 -6.56 -9.57 11.01
C ASP A 149 -5.72 -10.85 10.83
N GLU A 150 -6.00 -11.66 9.78
CA GLU A 150 -5.19 -12.83 9.44
C GLU A 150 -3.71 -12.45 9.16
N VAL A 151 -3.46 -11.35 8.43
CA VAL A 151 -2.10 -10.83 8.18
C VAL A 151 -1.44 -10.37 9.47
N ASP A 152 -2.16 -9.71 10.35
CA ASP A 152 -1.61 -9.19 11.60
C ASP A 152 -1.30 -10.32 12.59
N GLU A 153 -2.14 -11.35 12.66
CA GLU A 153 -1.88 -12.57 13.43
C GLU A 153 -0.64 -13.31 12.89
N PHE A 154 -0.55 -13.46 11.55
CA PHE A 154 0.62 -14.05 10.92
C PHE A 154 1.91 -13.29 11.28
N ASN A 155 1.89 -11.96 11.16
CA ASN A 155 3.03 -11.10 11.47
C ASN A 155 3.44 -11.14 12.95
N ALA A 156 2.49 -11.36 13.86
CA ALA A 156 2.73 -11.45 15.30
C ALA A 156 3.32 -12.81 15.71
N THR A 157 2.92 -13.90 15.04
CA THR A 157 3.25 -15.29 15.42
C THR A 157 4.43 -15.87 14.64
N HIS A 158 4.69 -15.38 13.42
CA HIS A 158 5.79 -15.89 12.59
C HIS A 158 7.11 -15.16 12.88
N PHE A 159 8.20 -15.92 12.79
CA PHE A 159 9.54 -15.45 13.15
C PHE A 159 10.44 -15.35 11.92
N VAL A 160 11.29 -14.35 11.94
CA VAL A 160 12.39 -14.15 10.98
C VAL A 160 13.68 -14.57 11.66
N GLU A 161 14.44 -15.42 11.00
CA GLU A 161 15.79 -15.78 11.42
C GLU A 161 16.80 -14.97 10.61
N LEU A 162 17.64 -14.24 11.31
CA LEU A 162 18.76 -13.52 10.70
C LEU A 162 19.99 -14.42 10.75
N THR A 163 20.45 -14.85 9.59
CA THR A 163 21.77 -15.48 9.44
C THR A 163 22.81 -14.37 9.36
N ASP A 164 23.74 -14.32 10.31
CA ASP A 164 24.93 -13.48 10.19
C ASP A 164 25.80 -14.02 9.04
N GLU A 165 25.85 -13.29 7.92
CA GLU A 165 26.84 -13.47 6.85
C GLU A 165 28.09 -12.68 7.16
#